data_b8043e90f254bc0070428dee81110c9b
#
_entry.id   b8043e90f254bc0070428dee81110c9b
#
_cell.length_a   1.000
_cell.length_b   1.000
_cell.length_c   1.000
_cell.angle_alpha   90.00
_cell.angle_beta   90.00
_cell.angle_gamma   90.00
#
_symmetry.space_group_name_H-M   'P 1'
#
loop_
_entity.id
_entity.type
_entity.pdbx_description
1 polymer ?
#
loop_
_entity_poly.entity_id
_entity_poly.type
_entity_poly.pdbx_seq_one_letter_code
_entity_poly.pdbx_strand_id
1 'polypeptide(L)'
;MKLSDTVQMMNSADYKERFKAEYWQTKIRYDKLHRMTVKYEAGTLDFEPDCELSLLLEQKKYMGLYLNRLEVRAEVEGIGLEAMQDEKG
;
A
#
# COMPACT_ATOMS: atom_id res chain seq x y z
N MET A 1 -2.42 10.47 0.91
CA MET A 1 -1.18 10.42 0.10
C MET A 1 -1.44 9.71 -1.21
N LYS A 2 -0.89 10.21 -2.29
CA LYS A 2 -1.01 9.58 -3.61
C LYS A 2 0.29 8.91 -3.98
N LEU A 3 0.24 7.99 -4.94
CA LEU A 3 1.46 7.36 -5.43
C LEU A 3 2.46 8.39 -5.93
N SER A 4 1.98 9.44 -6.59
CA SER A 4 2.88 10.49 -7.10
C SER A 4 3.65 11.19 -5.98
N ASP A 5 3.11 11.20 -4.77
CA ASP A 5 3.78 11.84 -3.64
C ASP A 5 5.00 11.06 -3.17
N THR A 6 5.10 9.78 -3.56
CA THR A 6 6.22 8.96 -3.13
C THR A 6 7.44 9.07 -4.04
N VAL A 7 7.30 9.73 -5.18
CA VAL A 7 8.38 9.76 -6.17
C VAL A 7 9.61 10.48 -5.63
N GLN A 8 9.41 11.65 -5.04
CA GLN A 8 10.54 12.40 -4.48
C GLN A 8 11.18 11.64 -3.33
N MET A 9 10.37 10.98 -2.52
CA MET A 9 10.88 10.19 -1.40
C MET A 9 11.74 9.04 -1.90
N MET A 10 11.34 8.43 -3.02
CA MET A 10 12.11 7.33 -3.59
C MET A 10 13.48 7.78 -4.05
N ASN A 11 13.58 9.01 -4.50
CA ASN A 11 14.84 9.56 -5.03
C ASN A 11 15.66 10.25 -3.96
N SER A 12 15.24 10.19 -2.71
CA SER A 12 15.94 10.87 -1.63
C SER A 12 17.26 10.15 -1.31
N ALA A 13 18.24 10.91 -0.87
CA ALA A 13 19.47 10.32 -0.37
C ALA A 13 19.28 9.72 1.02
N ASP A 14 18.21 10.08 1.70
CA ASP A 14 17.93 9.59 3.04
C ASP A 14 17.25 8.24 2.96
N TYR A 15 17.89 7.23 3.57
CA TYR A 15 17.35 5.87 3.60
C TYR A 15 15.94 5.83 4.19
N LYS A 16 15.69 6.60 5.25
CA LYS A 16 14.38 6.58 5.90
C LYS A 16 13.29 7.09 4.98
N GLU A 17 13.60 8.08 4.15
CA GLU A 17 12.64 8.57 3.17
C GLU A 17 12.34 7.52 2.12
N ARG A 18 13.37 6.82 1.63
CA ARG A 18 13.16 5.74 0.66
C ARG A 18 12.35 4.60 1.26
N PHE A 19 12.60 4.30 2.54
CA PHE A 19 11.83 3.27 3.24
C PHE A 19 10.34 3.65 3.30
N LYS A 20 10.06 4.90 3.67
CA LYS A 20 8.68 5.37 3.72
C LYS A 20 8.02 5.30 2.35
N ALA A 21 8.76 5.62 1.30
CA ALA A 21 8.22 5.55 -0.04
C ALA A 21 7.83 4.12 -0.40
N GLU A 22 8.69 3.16 -0.10
CA GLU A 22 8.39 1.75 -0.37
C GLU A 22 7.13 1.31 0.36
N TYR A 23 7.02 1.67 1.64
CA TYR A 23 5.85 1.32 2.43
C TYR A 23 4.58 1.93 1.82
N TRP A 24 4.60 3.24 1.57
CA TRP A 24 3.39 3.92 1.12
C TRP A 24 2.98 3.54 -0.28
N GLN A 25 3.93 3.25 -1.15
CA GLN A 25 3.59 2.73 -2.48
C GLN A 25 2.83 1.42 -2.37
N THR A 26 3.34 0.52 -1.55
CA THR A 26 2.69 -0.78 -1.37
C THR A 26 1.35 -0.63 -0.67
N LYS A 27 1.28 0.24 0.34
CA LYS A 27 0.05 0.45 1.10
C LYS A 27 -1.06 1.03 0.22
N ILE A 28 -0.72 2.02 -0.60
CA ILE A 28 -1.71 2.62 -1.48
C ILE A 28 -2.26 1.60 -2.48
N ARG A 29 -1.37 0.78 -3.04
CA ARG A 29 -1.80 -0.26 -3.98
C ARG A 29 -2.61 -1.34 -3.28
N TYR A 30 -2.21 -1.71 -2.07
CA TYR A 30 -2.94 -2.69 -1.28
C TYR A 30 -4.36 -2.19 -0.99
N ASP A 31 -4.50 -0.95 -0.55
CA ASP A 31 -5.81 -0.40 -0.22
C ASP A 31 -6.71 -0.35 -1.45
N LYS A 32 -6.14 -0.03 -2.60
CA LYS A 32 -6.89 0.00 -3.85
C LYS A 32 -7.37 -1.40 -4.22
N LEU A 33 -6.49 -2.37 -4.12
CA LEU A 33 -6.84 -3.76 -4.42
C LEU A 33 -7.89 -4.28 -3.43
N HIS A 34 -7.74 -3.91 -2.17
CA HIS A 34 -8.71 -4.31 -1.14
C HIS A 34 -10.09 -3.77 -1.48
N ARG A 35 -10.19 -2.49 -1.82
CA ARG A 35 -11.49 -1.91 -2.15
C ARG A 35 -12.11 -2.59 -3.37
N MET A 36 -11.28 -2.94 -4.36
CA MET A 36 -11.78 -3.61 -5.55
C MET A 36 -12.33 -4.99 -5.21
N THR A 37 -11.61 -5.75 -4.37
CA THR A 37 -12.09 -7.08 -4.00
C THR A 37 -13.36 -7.02 -3.16
N VAL A 38 -13.49 -6.02 -2.28
CA VAL A 38 -14.71 -5.83 -1.51
C VAL A 38 -15.89 -5.57 -2.45
N LYS A 39 -15.71 -4.69 -3.42
CA LYS A 39 -16.78 -4.40 -4.37
C LYS A 39 -17.11 -5.60 -5.23
N TYR A 40 -16.10 -6.37 -5.60
CA TYR A 40 -16.35 -7.57 -6.39
C TYR A 40 -17.22 -8.55 -5.62
N GLU A 41 -16.89 -8.80 -4.36
CA GLU A 41 -17.64 -9.74 -3.54
C GLU A 41 -19.04 -9.23 -3.25
N ALA A 42 -19.19 -7.91 -3.13
CA ALA A 42 -20.51 -7.32 -2.88
C ALA A 42 -21.37 -7.21 -4.15
N GLY A 43 -20.78 -7.46 -5.31
CA GLY A 43 -21.51 -7.35 -6.56
C GLY A 43 -21.67 -5.92 -7.05
N THR A 44 -20.85 -4.99 -6.55
CA THR A 44 -20.98 -3.58 -6.92
C THR A 44 -19.83 -3.07 -7.77
N LEU A 45 -18.89 -3.95 -8.13
CA LEU A 45 -17.81 -3.54 -9.01
C LEU A 45 -18.35 -3.28 -10.40
N ASP A 46 -18.00 -2.14 -10.99
CA ASP A 46 -18.62 -1.71 -12.23
C ASP A 46 -17.79 -2.05 -13.47
N PHE A 47 -16.86 -2.96 -13.34
CA PHE A 47 -16.09 -3.46 -14.50
C PHE A 47 -15.67 -4.91 -14.22
N GLU A 48 -15.21 -5.57 -15.27
CA GLU A 48 -14.78 -6.96 -15.17
C GLU A 48 -13.26 -6.97 -15.01
N PRO A 49 -12.71 -7.50 -13.91
CA PRO A 49 -11.24 -7.58 -13.78
C PRO A 49 -10.66 -8.50 -14.85
N ASP A 50 -9.43 -8.20 -15.25
CA ASP A 50 -8.76 -9.02 -16.27
C ASP A 50 -8.20 -10.31 -15.69
N CYS A 51 -8.17 -10.45 -14.38
CA CYS A 51 -7.69 -11.67 -13.71
C CYS A 51 -8.79 -12.27 -12.88
N GLU A 52 -8.63 -13.56 -12.56
CA GLU A 52 -9.54 -14.20 -11.64
C GLU A 52 -9.46 -13.61 -10.25
N LEU A 53 -10.57 -13.62 -9.54
CA LEU A 53 -10.60 -13.11 -8.18
C LEU A 53 -9.62 -13.83 -7.27
N SER A 54 -9.47 -15.15 -7.44
CA SER A 54 -8.55 -15.90 -6.58
C SER A 54 -7.12 -15.42 -6.70
N LEU A 55 -6.71 -15.03 -7.90
CA LEU A 55 -5.36 -14.50 -8.12
C LEU A 55 -5.19 -13.16 -7.44
N LEU A 56 -6.20 -12.32 -7.53
CA LEU A 56 -6.16 -11.00 -6.89
C LEU A 56 -6.14 -11.11 -5.37
N LEU A 57 -6.88 -12.06 -4.82
CA LEU A 57 -6.88 -12.29 -3.38
C LEU A 57 -5.54 -12.82 -2.90
N GLU A 58 -4.90 -13.66 -3.70
CA GLU A 58 -3.58 -14.17 -3.36
C GLU A 58 -2.55 -13.04 -3.37
N GLN A 59 -2.58 -12.20 -4.38
CA GLN A 59 -1.68 -11.05 -4.42
C GLN A 59 -1.89 -10.14 -3.21
N LYS A 60 -3.16 -9.89 -2.87
CA LYS A 60 -3.49 -9.06 -1.72
C LYS A 60 -2.91 -9.65 -0.44
N LYS A 61 -2.99 -10.96 -0.28
CA LYS A 61 -2.45 -11.64 0.89
C LYS A 61 -0.95 -11.39 1.02
N TYR A 62 -0.21 -11.54 -0.07
CA TYR A 62 1.24 -11.36 -0.01
C TYR A 62 1.62 -9.90 0.22
N MET A 63 0.86 -8.98 -0.36
CA MET A 63 1.09 -7.56 -0.09
C MET A 63 0.86 -7.23 1.37
N GLY A 64 -0.18 -7.82 1.98
CA GLY A 64 -0.45 -7.60 3.39
C GLY A 64 0.66 -8.12 4.29
N LEU A 65 1.19 -9.30 3.96
CA LEU A 65 2.31 -9.85 4.71
C LEU A 65 3.55 -8.97 4.59
N TYR A 66 3.82 -8.49 3.40
CA TYR A 66 4.96 -7.61 3.17
C TYR A 66 4.81 -6.30 3.95
N LEU A 67 3.60 -5.72 3.91
CA LEU A 67 3.35 -4.48 4.67
C LEU A 67 3.59 -4.69 6.16
N ASN A 68 3.17 -5.84 6.69
CA ASN A 68 3.41 -6.13 8.09
C ASN A 68 4.90 -6.19 8.40
N ARG A 69 5.69 -6.80 7.51
CA ARG A 69 7.13 -6.85 7.71
C ARG A 69 7.75 -5.46 7.71
N LEU A 70 7.27 -4.60 6.82
CA LEU A 70 7.77 -3.22 6.79
C LEU A 70 7.39 -2.46 8.06
N GLU A 71 6.19 -2.70 8.57
CA GLU A 71 5.74 -2.04 9.80
C GLU A 71 6.58 -2.48 11.00
N VAL A 72 6.89 -3.76 11.10
CA VAL A 72 7.75 -4.25 12.17
C VAL A 72 9.15 -3.66 12.05
N ARG A 73 9.67 -3.61 10.83
CA ARG A 73 10.99 -3.02 10.61
C ARG A 73 11.01 -1.55 10.99
N ALA A 74 9.95 -0.83 10.66
CA ALA A 74 9.87 0.59 11.01
C ALA A 74 9.91 0.79 12.52
N GLU A 75 9.22 -0.06 13.26
CA GLU A 75 9.25 0.01 14.71
C GLU A 75 10.66 -0.25 15.24
N VAL A 76 11.32 -1.27 14.72
CA VAL A 76 12.66 -1.63 15.16
C VAL A 76 13.65 -0.50 14.84
N GLU A 77 13.51 0.11 13.67
CA GLU A 77 14.46 1.12 13.20
C GLU A 77 14.07 2.54 13.59
N GLY A 78 12.94 2.73 14.25
CA GLY A 78 12.51 4.05 14.69
C GLY A 78 12.06 4.95 13.56
N ILE A 79 11.44 4.39 12.52
CA ILE A 79 10.97 5.15 11.38
C ILE A 79 9.47 5.37 11.51
N GLY A 80 9.04 6.64 11.55
CA GLY A 80 7.61 6.95 11.57
C GLY A 80 6.99 6.75 10.20
N LEU A 81 5.86 6.06 10.16
CA LEU A 81 5.19 5.75 8.90
C LEU A 81 3.93 6.58 8.66
N GLU A 82 3.75 7.67 9.39
CA GLU A 82 2.57 8.50 9.18
C GLU A 82 2.58 9.11 7.79
N ALA A 83 1.40 9.25 7.23
CA ALA A 83 1.26 9.93 5.96
C ALA A 83 1.66 11.38 6.11
N MET A 84 2.18 11.94 5.03
CA MET A 84 2.63 13.29 5.08
C MET A 84 1.54 14.26 5.30
N GLN A 85 0.35 13.98 4.82
CA GLN A 85 -0.68 14.77 5.09
C GLN A 85 -1.61 14.20 5.92
N ASP A 86 -2.00 14.39 6.66
CA ASP A 86 -2.80 13.75 7.37
C ASP A 86 -4.09 14.13 7.39
N GLU A 87 -4.74 13.81 7.16
CA GLU A 87 -5.83 14.07 7.08
C GLU A 87 -6.61 13.71 8.01
N LYS A 88 -6.83 13.83 8.51
CA LYS A 88 -7.34 13.50 9.23
C LYS A 88 -7.96 13.33 9.48
N GLY A 89 -8.10 13.27 9.39
CA GLY A 89 -8.26 13.17 9.49
C GLY A 89 -8.59 13.11 9.67
#